data_b7647c75d44757d8feacc001354149e2
#
_entry.id   b7647c75d44757d8feacc001354149e2
#
_cell.length_a   1.000
_cell.length_b   1.000
_cell.length_c   1.000
_cell.angle_alpha   90.00
_cell.angle_beta   90.00
_cell.angle_gamma   90.00
#
_symmetry.space_group_name_H-M   'P 1'
#
loop_
_entity.id
_entity.type
_entity.pdbx_description
1 polymer ?
#
loop_
_entity_poly.entity_id
_entity_poly.type
_entity_poly.pdbx_seq_one_letter_code
_entity_poly.pdbx_strand_id
1 'polypeptide(L)'
;MSVKKISEAILGVGVDDTTIDLFESQYPVPTGVSYNSYVILDEKTAILDTVDARATEPWLENLTEALAGRKPDYLVVSHMEPDHGANIAKLAALYPEMQVVGNAKTFLYMDQFFGADAIAKERRVVVKDGESLSLGAHTLTFVFAPMVHWPEVMVEYEETEK
;
A
#
# COMPACT_ATOMS: atom_id res chain seq x y z
N MET A 1 0.50 -17.52 7.24
CA MET A 1 1.45 -16.49 7.73
C MET A 1 0.69 -15.61 8.71
N SER A 2 1.34 -15.05 9.68
CA SER A 2 0.66 -14.28 10.73
C SER A 2 1.01 -12.81 10.59
N VAL A 3 0.06 -11.95 10.92
CA VAL A 3 0.27 -10.52 11.11
C VAL A 3 1.49 -10.29 12.00
N LYS A 4 2.45 -9.46 11.56
CA LYS A 4 3.65 -9.13 12.33
C LYS A 4 3.40 -7.85 13.12
N LYS A 5 3.42 -7.92 14.43
CA LYS A 5 3.36 -6.72 15.27
C LYS A 5 4.71 -5.97 15.19
N ILE A 6 4.70 -4.78 14.57
CA ILE A 6 5.85 -3.86 14.54
C ILE A 6 5.85 -3.00 15.80
N SER A 7 4.69 -2.41 16.12
CA SER A 7 4.42 -1.67 17.35
C SER A 7 3.01 -1.93 17.84
N GLU A 8 2.51 -1.15 18.79
CA GLU A 8 1.11 -1.24 19.22
C GLU A 8 0.13 -0.78 18.13
N ALA A 9 0.53 0.16 17.29
CA ALA A 9 -0.30 0.73 16.25
C ALA A 9 0.05 0.22 14.84
N ILE A 10 1.28 -0.23 14.59
CA ILE A 10 1.77 -0.59 13.27
C ILE A 10 1.88 -2.11 13.15
N LEU A 11 1.16 -2.67 12.18
CA LEU A 11 1.10 -4.10 11.90
C LEU A 11 1.60 -4.38 10.48
N GLY A 12 2.52 -5.33 10.34
CA GLY A 12 2.94 -5.86 9.04
C GLY A 12 1.95 -6.92 8.58
N VAL A 13 1.36 -6.70 7.41
CA VAL A 13 0.35 -7.59 6.80
C VAL A 13 0.82 -8.21 5.48
N GLY A 14 2.05 -7.90 5.07
CA GLY A 14 2.67 -8.41 3.85
C GLY A 14 2.77 -9.93 3.79
N VAL A 15 3.27 -10.45 2.68
CA VAL A 15 3.35 -11.88 2.39
C VAL A 15 4.76 -12.25 1.92
N ASP A 16 5.31 -13.32 2.50
CA ASP A 16 6.55 -13.92 2.00
C ASP A 16 6.19 -15.03 0.98
N ASP A 17 6.46 -14.78 -0.31
CA ASP A 17 6.25 -15.74 -1.39
C ASP A 17 7.54 -16.55 -1.62
N THR A 18 7.59 -17.75 -1.07
CA THR A 18 8.71 -18.68 -1.23
C THR A 18 8.51 -19.66 -2.39
N THR A 19 7.45 -19.48 -3.18
CA THR A 19 7.09 -20.37 -4.29
C THR A 19 7.42 -19.78 -5.67
N ILE A 20 7.78 -18.51 -5.74
CA ILE A 20 8.17 -17.84 -6.96
C ILE A 20 9.63 -18.15 -7.31
N ASP A 21 9.88 -18.54 -8.56
CA ASP A 21 11.22 -18.82 -9.07
C ASP A 21 11.89 -17.61 -9.70
N LEU A 22 11.08 -16.80 -10.42
CA LEU A 22 11.53 -15.63 -11.17
C LEU A 22 10.67 -14.43 -10.81
N PHE A 23 11.24 -13.43 -10.17
CA PHE A 23 10.61 -12.13 -9.99
C PHE A 23 10.62 -11.38 -11.32
N GLU A 24 9.48 -10.76 -11.70
CA GLU A 24 9.27 -10.10 -12.99
C GLU A 24 9.62 -10.97 -14.22
N SER A 25 9.51 -12.28 -14.09
CA SER A 25 9.84 -13.26 -15.15
C SER A 25 11.30 -13.23 -15.62
N GLN A 26 12.20 -12.58 -14.90
CA GLN A 26 13.60 -12.42 -15.30
C GLN A 26 14.64 -12.54 -14.17
N TYR A 27 14.29 -12.20 -12.94
CA TYR A 27 15.23 -12.21 -11.82
C TYR A 27 15.09 -13.50 -10.99
N PRO A 28 16.09 -14.41 -11.00
CA PRO A 28 16.06 -15.60 -10.15
C PRO A 28 16.02 -15.23 -8.66
N VAL A 29 15.04 -15.76 -7.95
CA VAL A 29 14.84 -15.51 -6.51
C VAL A 29 14.77 -16.82 -5.73
N PRO A 30 15.89 -17.52 -5.55
CA PRO A 30 15.92 -18.88 -4.99
C PRO A 30 15.39 -18.98 -3.55
N THR A 31 15.28 -17.87 -2.86
CA THR A 31 14.72 -17.78 -1.48
C THR A 31 13.33 -17.17 -1.44
N GLY A 32 12.76 -16.85 -2.63
CA GLY A 32 11.50 -16.12 -2.74
C GLY A 32 11.63 -14.62 -2.59
N VAL A 33 10.49 -13.94 -2.45
CA VAL A 33 10.37 -12.48 -2.26
C VAL A 33 9.42 -12.17 -1.12
N SER A 34 9.59 -11.02 -0.47
CA SER A 34 8.66 -10.49 0.51
C SER A 34 7.91 -9.30 -0.09
N TYR A 35 6.60 -9.40 -0.18
CA TYR A 35 5.73 -8.27 -0.51
C TYR A 35 5.37 -7.54 0.77
N ASN A 36 5.82 -6.30 0.90
CA ASN A 36 5.65 -5.53 2.11
C ASN A 36 4.37 -4.68 2.06
N SER A 37 3.52 -4.84 3.05
CA SER A 37 2.33 -4.03 3.27
C SER A 37 2.10 -3.88 4.76
N TYR A 38 1.59 -2.71 5.18
CA TYR A 38 1.41 -2.39 6.60
C TYR A 38 0.03 -1.81 6.85
N VAL A 39 -0.43 -1.92 8.10
CA VAL A 39 -1.61 -1.24 8.60
C VAL A 39 -1.20 -0.39 9.79
N ILE A 40 -1.64 0.86 9.79
CA ILE A 40 -1.52 1.76 10.95
C ILE A 40 -2.92 1.94 11.54
N LEU A 41 -3.08 1.53 12.79
CA LEU A 41 -4.32 1.61 13.55
C LEU A 41 -4.28 2.85 14.46
N ASP A 42 -5.03 3.87 14.07
CA ASP A 42 -5.14 5.11 14.84
C ASP A 42 -6.59 5.59 14.79
N GLU A 43 -6.87 6.88 15.05
CA GLU A 43 -8.20 7.49 14.83
C GLU A 43 -8.65 7.26 13.39
N LYS A 44 -7.73 7.45 12.43
CA LYS A 44 -7.84 7.04 11.04
C LYS A 44 -6.96 5.81 10.78
N THR A 45 -7.52 4.84 10.11
CA THR A 45 -6.79 3.61 9.75
C THR A 45 -6.22 3.74 8.35
N ALA A 46 -4.90 3.56 8.20
CA ALA A 46 -4.22 3.58 6.92
C ALA A 46 -3.64 2.21 6.57
N ILE A 47 -3.76 1.82 5.31
CA ILE A 47 -3.06 0.69 4.70
C ILE A 47 -1.94 1.27 3.84
N LEU A 48 -0.71 0.76 3.95
CA LEU A 48 0.44 1.17 3.14
C LEU A 48 0.74 0.07 2.14
N ASP A 49 0.62 0.38 0.85
CA ASP A 49 0.75 -0.49 -0.30
C ASP A 49 -0.13 -1.76 -0.25
N THR A 50 -0.17 -2.47 -1.36
CA THR A 50 -0.74 -3.80 -1.48
C THR A 50 0.36 -4.82 -1.78
N VAL A 51 0.02 -5.95 -2.36
CA VAL A 51 0.97 -7.01 -2.72
C VAL A 51 0.72 -7.49 -4.14
N ASP A 52 1.63 -8.31 -4.67
CA ASP A 52 1.46 -8.98 -5.95
C ASP A 52 0.16 -9.80 -6.01
N ALA A 53 -0.43 -9.92 -7.19
CA ALA A 53 -1.67 -10.66 -7.43
C ALA A 53 -1.59 -12.14 -6.97
N ARG A 54 -0.40 -12.75 -6.99
CA ARG A 54 -0.14 -14.11 -6.51
C ARG A 54 -0.41 -14.27 -5.02
N ALA A 55 -0.19 -13.20 -4.25
CA ALA A 55 -0.30 -13.18 -2.80
C ALA A 55 -1.61 -12.57 -2.29
N THR A 56 -2.58 -12.32 -3.17
CA THR A 56 -3.84 -11.64 -2.85
C THR A 56 -4.58 -12.28 -1.68
N GLU A 57 -4.83 -13.58 -1.72
CA GLU A 57 -5.67 -14.24 -0.71
C GLU A 57 -5.01 -14.25 0.68
N PRO A 58 -3.74 -14.70 0.85
CA PRO A 58 -3.10 -14.64 2.16
C PRO A 58 -2.92 -13.21 2.68
N TRP A 59 -2.73 -12.22 1.80
CA TRP A 59 -2.69 -10.82 2.20
C TRP A 59 -4.03 -10.32 2.73
N LEU A 60 -5.14 -10.65 2.06
CA LEU A 60 -6.48 -10.26 2.51
C LEU A 60 -6.85 -10.92 3.85
N GLU A 61 -6.38 -12.15 4.11
CA GLU A 61 -6.53 -12.79 5.42
C GLU A 61 -5.77 -12.02 6.50
N ASN A 62 -4.49 -11.69 6.27
CA ASN A 62 -3.69 -10.88 7.18
C ASN A 62 -4.30 -9.50 7.41
N LEU A 63 -4.77 -8.85 6.33
CA LEU A 63 -5.41 -7.54 6.40
C LEU A 63 -6.70 -7.58 7.24
N THR A 64 -7.52 -8.61 7.04
CA THR A 64 -8.77 -8.80 7.80
C THR A 64 -8.47 -9.00 9.29
N GLU A 65 -7.47 -9.81 9.62
CA GLU A 65 -7.00 -10.00 10.99
C GLU A 65 -6.53 -8.69 11.61
N ALA A 66 -5.66 -7.95 10.91
CA ALA A 66 -5.09 -6.69 11.40
C ALA A 66 -6.15 -5.60 11.59
N LEU A 67 -7.11 -5.49 10.68
CA LEU A 67 -8.20 -4.50 10.78
C LEU A 67 -9.17 -4.80 11.92
N ALA A 68 -9.32 -6.06 12.32
CA ALA A 68 -10.19 -6.49 13.43
C ALA A 68 -11.61 -5.90 13.37
N GLY A 69 -12.18 -5.83 12.16
CA GLY A 69 -13.51 -5.28 11.88
C GLY A 69 -13.55 -3.77 11.64
N ARG A 70 -12.43 -3.06 11.74
CA ARG A 70 -12.34 -1.64 11.31
C ARG A 70 -12.43 -1.53 9.80
N LYS A 71 -12.95 -0.40 9.31
CA LYS A 71 -12.85 -0.01 7.91
C LYS A 71 -11.64 0.90 7.73
N PRO A 72 -10.80 0.68 6.72
CA PRO A 72 -9.69 1.58 6.45
C PRO A 72 -10.20 2.92 5.90
N ASP A 73 -9.60 4.01 6.36
CA ASP A 73 -9.85 5.36 5.86
C ASP A 73 -9.00 5.64 4.63
N TYR A 74 -7.77 5.13 4.62
CA TYR A 74 -6.78 5.41 3.57
C TYR A 74 -6.09 4.15 3.07
N LEU A 75 -5.84 4.11 1.75
CA LEU A 75 -4.80 3.30 1.12
C LEU A 75 -3.73 4.26 0.61
N VAL A 76 -2.54 4.20 1.16
CA VAL A 76 -1.37 4.96 0.69
C VAL A 76 -0.59 4.11 -0.28
N VAL A 77 -0.30 4.65 -1.46
CA VAL A 77 0.39 3.93 -2.54
C VAL A 77 1.74 4.57 -2.78
N SER A 78 2.80 3.89 -2.31
CA SER A 78 4.19 4.30 -2.47
C SER A 78 4.70 4.06 -3.88
N HIS A 79 4.22 2.97 -4.51
CA HIS A 79 4.73 2.50 -5.80
C HIS A 79 3.66 1.75 -6.60
N MET A 80 3.72 1.83 -7.92
CA MET A 80 2.72 1.25 -8.83
C MET A 80 3.16 -0.06 -9.50
N GLU A 81 4.37 -0.53 -9.21
CA GLU A 81 4.80 -1.85 -9.67
C GLU A 81 3.85 -2.94 -9.16
N PRO A 82 3.61 -4.03 -9.92
CA PRO A 82 2.59 -5.02 -9.56
C PRO A 82 2.69 -5.61 -8.17
N ASP A 83 3.91 -5.77 -7.63
CA ASP A 83 4.14 -6.28 -6.28
C ASP A 83 3.72 -5.32 -5.16
N HIS A 84 3.43 -4.05 -5.50
CA HIS A 84 2.81 -3.04 -4.64
C HIS A 84 1.37 -2.71 -5.07
N GLY A 85 1.11 -2.71 -6.39
CA GLY A 85 -0.08 -2.10 -6.97
C GLY A 85 -1.21 -3.06 -7.37
N ALA A 86 -0.94 -4.36 -7.52
CA ALA A 86 -1.88 -5.28 -8.19
C ALA A 86 -3.26 -5.37 -7.52
N ASN A 87 -3.36 -5.12 -6.23
CA ASN A 87 -4.61 -5.24 -5.48
C ASN A 87 -5.31 -3.89 -5.19
N ILE A 88 -4.81 -2.77 -5.69
CA ILE A 88 -5.39 -1.43 -5.43
C ILE A 88 -6.86 -1.37 -5.85
N ALA A 89 -7.18 -1.75 -7.09
CA ALA A 89 -8.55 -1.69 -7.59
C ALA A 89 -9.48 -2.65 -6.82
N LYS A 90 -8.99 -3.85 -6.47
CA LYS A 90 -9.74 -4.83 -5.66
C LYS A 90 -10.05 -4.27 -4.27
N LEU A 91 -9.06 -3.69 -3.62
CA LEU A 91 -9.24 -3.11 -2.28
C LEU A 91 -10.18 -1.91 -2.30
N ALA A 92 -10.06 -1.05 -3.31
CA ALA A 92 -10.95 0.10 -3.51
C ALA A 92 -12.41 -0.30 -3.74
N ALA A 93 -12.65 -1.46 -4.37
CA ALA A 93 -13.99 -2.02 -4.54
C ALA A 93 -14.54 -2.62 -3.23
N LEU A 94 -13.68 -3.26 -2.42
CA LEU A 94 -14.07 -3.81 -1.10
C LEU A 94 -14.42 -2.71 -0.09
N TYR A 95 -13.73 -1.56 -0.17
CA TYR A 95 -13.93 -0.42 0.73
C TYR A 95 -14.26 0.85 -0.06
N PRO A 96 -15.52 1.01 -0.50
CA PRO A 96 -15.91 2.11 -1.40
C PRO A 96 -15.78 3.51 -0.76
N GLU A 97 -15.72 3.61 0.55
CA GLU A 97 -15.55 4.88 1.27
C GLU A 97 -14.06 5.23 1.52
N MET A 98 -13.15 4.25 1.37
CA MET A 98 -11.72 4.45 1.57
C MET A 98 -11.16 5.41 0.51
N GLN A 99 -10.36 6.39 0.95
CA GLN A 99 -9.61 7.28 0.07
C GLN A 99 -8.28 6.63 -0.34
N VAL A 100 -7.84 6.91 -1.54
CA VAL A 100 -6.53 6.47 -2.06
C VAL A 100 -5.60 7.68 -2.08
N VAL A 101 -4.45 7.53 -1.44
CA VAL A 101 -3.42 8.57 -1.27
C VAL A 101 -2.24 8.24 -2.18
N GLY A 102 -1.79 9.20 -2.96
CA GLY A 102 -0.63 9.04 -3.84
C GLY A 102 -0.27 10.37 -4.49
N ASN A 103 0.83 10.41 -5.19
CA ASN A 103 1.19 11.61 -5.96
C ASN A 103 0.47 11.64 -7.33
N ALA A 104 0.61 12.75 -8.06
CA ALA A 104 -0.09 12.93 -9.34
C ALA A 104 0.28 11.86 -10.39
N LYS A 105 1.53 11.37 -10.40
CA LYS A 105 1.97 10.32 -11.34
C LYS A 105 1.42 8.94 -10.94
N THR A 106 1.30 8.67 -9.64
CA THR A 106 0.64 7.47 -9.12
C THR A 106 -0.77 7.35 -9.68
N PHE A 107 -1.57 8.41 -9.64
CA PHE A 107 -2.92 8.41 -10.20
C PHE A 107 -2.94 8.33 -11.73
N LEU A 108 -1.97 8.92 -12.42
CA LEU A 108 -1.82 8.73 -13.86
C LEU A 108 -1.60 7.25 -14.21
N TYR A 109 -0.76 6.56 -13.47
CA TYR A 109 -0.51 5.12 -13.67
C TYR A 109 -1.72 4.26 -13.28
N MET A 110 -2.44 4.60 -12.21
CA MET A 110 -3.71 3.93 -11.88
C MET A 110 -4.72 4.02 -13.02
N ASP A 111 -4.86 5.20 -13.63
CA ASP A 111 -5.76 5.39 -14.78
C ASP A 111 -5.33 4.55 -16.00
N GLN A 112 -4.02 4.39 -16.21
CA GLN A 112 -3.48 3.57 -17.30
C GLN A 112 -3.63 2.07 -17.03
N PHE A 113 -3.42 1.61 -15.80
CA PHE A 113 -3.42 0.19 -15.44
C PHE A 113 -4.84 -0.37 -15.20
N PHE A 114 -5.70 0.43 -14.56
CA PHE A 114 -7.01 -0.02 -14.11
C PHE A 114 -8.17 0.65 -14.84
N GLY A 115 -7.91 1.69 -15.64
CA GLY A 115 -8.92 2.56 -16.25
C GLY A 115 -9.27 3.77 -15.38
N ALA A 116 -9.65 4.87 -16.05
CA ALA A 116 -9.85 6.18 -15.41
C ALA A 116 -10.95 6.21 -14.32
N ASP A 117 -11.87 5.26 -14.37
CA ASP A 117 -13.00 5.16 -13.43
C ASP A 117 -12.77 4.18 -12.28
N ALA A 118 -11.62 3.47 -12.25
CA ALA A 118 -11.34 2.47 -11.22
C ALA A 118 -11.25 3.10 -9.82
N ILE A 119 -10.67 4.30 -9.73
CA ILE A 119 -10.64 5.10 -8.51
C ILE A 119 -11.29 6.45 -8.82
N ALA A 120 -12.50 6.66 -8.32
CA ALA A 120 -13.23 7.91 -8.51
C ALA A 120 -12.42 9.12 -8.02
N LYS A 121 -12.48 10.24 -8.74
CA LYS A 121 -11.64 11.41 -8.47
C LYS A 121 -11.81 11.98 -7.07
N GLU A 122 -13.03 11.96 -6.54
CA GLU A 122 -13.38 12.39 -5.19
C GLU A 122 -12.78 11.53 -4.08
N ARG A 123 -12.30 10.34 -4.41
CA ARG A 123 -11.61 9.42 -3.50
C ARG A 123 -10.09 9.55 -3.54
N ARG A 124 -9.57 10.43 -4.41
CA ARG A 124 -8.12 10.61 -4.60
C ARG A 124 -7.61 11.73 -3.71
N VAL A 125 -6.63 11.42 -2.87
CA VAL A 125 -5.86 12.39 -2.09
C VAL A 125 -4.50 12.55 -2.77
N VAL A 126 -4.34 13.63 -3.53
CA VAL A 126 -3.09 13.89 -4.27
C VAL A 126 -2.15 14.66 -3.35
N VAL A 127 -1.03 14.03 -2.99
CA VAL A 127 -0.01 14.63 -2.13
C VAL A 127 1.17 15.17 -2.92
N LYS A 128 1.91 16.08 -2.30
CA LYS A 128 3.16 16.67 -2.82
C LYS A 128 4.33 16.28 -1.92
N ASP A 129 5.53 16.46 -2.46
CA ASP A 129 6.77 16.23 -1.70
C ASP A 129 6.81 17.10 -0.44
N GLY A 130 7.09 16.45 0.70
CA GLY A 130 7.12 17.09 2.01
C GLY A 130 5.75 17.34 2.66
N GLU A 131 4.63 17.02 2.00
CA GLU A 131 3.31 17.09 2.65
C GLU A 131 3.13 15.97 3.67
N SER A 132 2.26 16.19 4.64
CA SER A 132 1.96 15.23 5.70
C SER A 132 0.47 14.90 5.76
N LEU A 133 0.17 13.68 6.18
CA LEU A 133 -1.19 13.18 6.46
C LEU A 133 -1.27 12.76 7.93
N SER A 134 -2.13 13.41 8.69
CA SER A 134 -2.42 13.00 10.08
C SER A 134 -3.44 11.86 10.10
N LEU A 135 -3.14 10.84 10.91
CA LEU A 135 -4.05 9.74 11.22
C LEU A 135 -4.69 9.87 12.63
N GLY A 136 -4.29 10.90 13.37
CA GLY A 136 -4.62 11.13 14.77
C GLY A 136 -3.34 11.37 15.56
N ALA A 137 -2.88 10.38 16.31
CA ALA A 137 -1.60 10.42 17.00
C ALA A 137 -0.41 10.22 16.07
N HIS A 138 -0.60 9.51 14.95
CA HIS A 138 0.43 9.23 13.96
C HIS A 138 0.32 10.18 12.77
N THR A 139 1.48 10.54 12.21
CA THR A 139 1.57 11.42 11.03
C THR A 139 2.53 10.80 10.01
N LEU A 140 2.06 10.70 8.77
CA LEU A 140 2.88 10.26 7.63
C LEU A 140 3.36 11.48 6.85
N THR A 141 4.67 11.63 6.67
CA THR A 141 5.25 12.63 5.79
C THR A 141 5.75 11.95 4.51
N PHE A 142 5.34 12.50 3.36
CA PHE A 142 5.63 11.95 2.04
C PHE A 142 6.93 12.52 1.51
N VAL A 143 7.87 11.67 1.17
CA VAL A 143 9.15 12.04 0.56
C VAL A 143 9.20 11.43 -0.84
N PHE A 144 9.28 12.27 -1.87
CA PHE A 144 9.34 11.77 -3.24
C PHE A 144 10.74 11.26 -3.57
N ALA A 145 10.78 10.08 -4.20
CA ALA A 145 12.00 9.44 -4.66
C ALA A 145 11.91 9.11 -6.17
N PRO A 146 11.70 10.13 -7.04
CA PRO A 146 11.47 9.90 -8.45
C PRO A 146 12.64 9.18 -9.11
N MET A 147 12.33 8.16 -9.94
CA MET A 147 13.32 7.29 -10.61
C MET A 147 14.10 6.36 -9.66
N VAL A 148 13.59 6.15 -8.45
CA VAL A 148 14.12 5.14 -7.52
C VAL A 148 13.01 4.09 -7.21
N HIS A 149 12.68 3.12 -8.15
CA HIS A 149 13.28 3.10 -9.50
C HIS A 149 12.31 3.58 -10.60
N TRP A 150 11.04 3.82 -10.30
CA TRP A 150 10.04 4.39 -11.22
C TRP A 150 9.79 5.88 -10.95
N PRO A 151 9.19 6.61 -11.92
CA PRO A 151 9.02 8.07 -11.83
C PRO A 151 8.10 8.56 -10.72
N GLU A 152 7.18 7.70 -10.23
CA GLU A 152 6.16 8.04 -9.23
C GLU A 152 6.53 7.64 -7.81
N VAL A 153 7.64 6.96 -7.62
CA VAL A 153 8.01 6.41 -6.30
C VAL A 153 8.06 7.51 -5.24
N MET A 154 7.43 7.23 -4.12
CA MET A 154 7.55 7.99 -2.88
C MET A 154 7.71 7.02 -1.71
N VAL A 155 8.19 7.54 -0.60
CA VAL A 155 8.28 6.83 0.68
C VAL A 155 7.56 7.63 1.75
N GLU A 156 7.04 6.92 2.74
CA GLU A 156 6.36 7.52 3.89
C GLU A 156 7.26 7.44 5.12
N TYR A 157 7.49 8.58 5.74
CA TYR A 157 8.14 8.65 7.04
C TYR A 157 7.07 8.79 8.11
N GLU A 158 6.98 7.81 8.99
CA GLU A 158 6.09 7.87 10.15
C GLU A 158 6.82 8.62 11.27
N GLU A 159 6.29 9.78 11.67
CA GLU A 159 6.99 10.73 12.54
C GLU A 159 6.97 10.38 14.03
N THR A 160 5.99 9.58 14.45
CA THR A 160 5.69 9.35 15.87
C THR A 160 6.58 8.25 16.47
N GLU A 161 6.66 7.11 15.78
CA GLU A 161 7.42 5.93 16.27
C GLU A 161 8.81 5.83 15.64
N LYS A 162 9.04 6.48 14.47
CA LYS A 162 10.33 6.62 13.75
C LYS A 162 10.95 5.29 13.33
#